data_9191d2bc58347a1cb2546d3761a54632
#
_entry.id   9191d2bc58347a1cb2546d3761a54632
#
_cell.length_a   1.000
_cell.length_b   1.000
_cell.length_c   1.000
_cell.angle_alpha   90.00
_cell.angle_beta   90.00
_cell.angle_gamma   90.00
#
_symmetry.space_group_name_H-M   'P 1'
#
loop_
_entity.id
_entity.type
_entity.pdbx_description
1 polymer ?
#
loop_
_entity_poly.entity_id
_entity_poly.type
_entity_poly.pdbx_seq_one_letter_code
_entity_poly.pdbx_strand_id
1 'polypeptide(L)'
;MYRIFRKIRLTSMKEKRLGQYLLYALGEIILVIAGILIALQINNLNERKKNEARIEAILGDVQNDLLTDLENLQNNIAIYERKDSLIGAALSDTLTETDYMSDPQLISLLATYSLFDGKDNAYKNLMRNSDFIPVKYGDLVPRLDELYLENYQSIKRIQENLQDLVSEILQKWSAEHTWYRDLNQGRYNPEFIEFFLNDPYYKNDLVTYRIYASGNLLRLLKRQELLSVQAYRAINQSMKTPQELPPRIKNYLHVLSEEQMERLIGSYRSQTGLEVRIFVKNGTLNGQLQGQSPFTLYPRSDSSLFNPVIGLEMD
;
A
#
# COMPACT_ATOMS: atom_id res chain seq x y z
N MET A 1 -10.33 -60.28 1.40
CA MET A 1 -10.13 -60.20 -0.06
C MET A 1 -9.04 -61.13 -0.59
N TYR A 2 -7.87 -61.23 0.01
CA TYR A 2 -6.73 -62.09 -0.49
C TYR A 2 -7.03 -63.56 -0.71
N ARG A 3 -7.87 -64.20 0.11
CA ARG A 3 -8.25 -65.62 -0.01
C ARG A 3 -9.18 -65.95 -1.17
N ILE A 4 -10.04 -65.02 -1.58
CA ILE A 4 -11.01 -65.22 -2.69
C ILE A 4 -10.29 -65.17 -4.02
N PHE A 5 -9.41 -64.16 -4.21
CA PHE A 5 -8.62 -64.02 -5.43
C PHE A 5 -7.61 -65.18 -5.60
N ARG A 6 -7.02 -65.67 -4.49
CA ARG A 6 -6.12 -66.84 -4.54
C ARG A 6 -6.83 -68.14 -4.99
N LYS A 7 -8.10 -68.33 -4.59
CA LYS A 7 -8.91 -69.52 -4.96
C LYS A 7 -9.29 -69.48 -6.46
N ILE A 8 -9.68 -68.33 -6.98
CA ILE A 8 -10.01 -68.13 -8.38
C ILE A 8 -8.77 -68.27 -9.26
N ARG A 9 -7.61 -67.77 -8.84
CA ARG A 9 -6.33 -67.91 -9.52
C ARG A 9 -5.88 -69.36 -9.69
N LEU A 10 -6.04 -70.16 -8.64
CA LEU A 10 -5.67 -71.57 -8.66
C LEU A 10 -6.60 -72.44 -9.56
N THR A 11 -7.87 -72.09 -9.68
CA THR A 11 -8.85 -72.81 -10.53
C THR A 11 -8.61 -72.48 -12.02
N SER A 12 -8.36 -71.23 -12.36
CA SER A 12 -8.11 -70.79 -13.76
C SER A 12 -6.77 -71.31 -14.34
N MET A 13 -5.76 -71.54 -13.50
CA MET A 13 -4.51 -72.16 -13.93
C MET A 13 -4.64 -73.65 -14.29
N LYS A 14 -5.56 -74.39 -13.66
CA LYS A 14 -5.76 -75.82 -13.92
C LYS A 14 -6.46 -76.11 -15.25
N GLU A 15 -7.22 -75.15 -15.79
CA GLU A 15 -8.06 -75.34 -16.99
C GLU A 15 -7.39 -74.86 -18.31
N LYS A 16 -6.08 -74.51 -18.34
CA LYS A 16 -5.38 -73.96 -19.52
C LYS A 16 -6.02 -72.74 -20.18
N ARG A 17 -6.80 -71.95 -19.46
CA ARG A 17 -7.45 -70.73 -19.96
C ARG A 17 -6.58 -69.49 -19.70
N LEU A 18 -5.48 -69.39 -20.39
CA LEU A 18 -4.52 -68.28 -20.29
C LEU A 18 -5.17 -66.90 -20.45
N GLY A 19 -6.14 -66.76 -21.34
CA GLY A 19 -6.86 -65.48 -21.56
C GLY A 19 -7.68 -65.01 -20.35
N GLN A 20 -8.34 -65.95 -19.63
CA GLN A 20 -9.08 -65.58 -18.40
C GLN A 20 -8.11 -65.21 -17.27
N TYR A 21 -6.95 -65.87 -17.17
CA TYR A 21 -5.95 -65.51 -16.20
C TYR A 21 -5.36 -64.09 -16.43
N LEU A 22 -5.08 -63.75 -17.69
CA LEU A 22 -4.61 -62.40 -18.06
C LEU A 22 -5.65 -61.32 -17.73
N LEU A 23 -6.95 -61.57 -17.99
CA LEU A 23 -8.03 -60.65 -17.63
C LEU A 23 -8.14 -60.40 -16.11
N TYR A 24 -8.01 -61.47 -15.29
CA TYR A 24 -7.99 -61.33 -13.84
C TYR A 24 -6.76 -60.58 -13.33
N ALA A 25 -5.59 -60.90 -13.87
CA ALA A 25 -4.33 -60.20 -13.52
C ALA A 25 -4.40 -58.72 -13.89
N LEU A 26 -4.98 -58.38 -15.05
CA LEU A 26 -5.18 -56.99 -15.45
C LEU A 26 -6.16 -56.26 -14.51
N GLY A 27 -7.27 -56.94 -14.13
CA GLY A 27 -8.24 -56.39 -13.15
C GLY A 27 -7.62 -56.12 -11.78
N GLU A 28 -6.73 -57.01 -11.30
CA GLU A 28 -5.98 -56.82 -10.03
C GLU A 28 -5.03 -55.63 -10.10
N ILE A 29 -4.33 -55.47 -11.21
CA ILE A 29 -3.41 -54.33 -11.46
C ILE A 29 -4.23 -52.99 -11.49
N ILE A 30 -5.34 -52.98 -12.22
CA ILE A 30 -6.22 -51.80 -12.31
C ILE A 30 -6.73 -51.41 -10.92
N LEU A 31 -7.16 -52.37 -10.11
CA LEU A 31 -7.67 -52.13 -8.76
C LEU A 31 -6.60 -51.58 -7.82
N VAL A 32 -5.36 -52.06 -7.90
CA VAL A 32 -4.22 -51.55 -7.16
C VAL A 32 -3.88 -50.13 -7.59
N ILE A 33 -3.81 -49.86 -8.91
CA ILE A 33 -3.57 -48.52 -9.45
C ILE A 33 -4.65 -47.56 -8.99
N ALA A 34 -5.92 -47.96 -9.09
CA ALA A 34 -7.09 -47.12 -8.61
C ALA A 34 -6.96 -46.81 -7.12
N GLY A 35 -6.58 -47.80 -6.30
CA GLY A 35 -6.32 -47.58 -4.86
C GLY A 35 -5.25 -46.56 -4.57
N ILE A 36 -4.11 -46.68 -5.29
CA ILE A 36 -3.01 -45.71 -5.16
C ILE A 36 -3.44 -44.29 -5.61
N LEU A 37 -4.14 -44.18 -6.74
CA LEU A 37 -4.61 -42.90 -7.25
C LEU A 37 -5.61 -42.25 -6.28
N ILE A 38 -6.54 -42.99 -5.70
CA ILE A 38 -7.48 -42.49 -4.70
C ILE A 38 -6.71 -42.01 -3.45
N ALA A 39 -5.76 -42.79 -2.96
CA ALA A 39 -4.95 -42.41 -1.80
C ALA A 39 -4.15 -41.13 -2.06
N LEU A 40 -3.52 -40.99 -3.24
CA LEU A 40 -2.80 -39.78 -3.66
C LEU A 40 -3.77 -38.58 -3.76
N GLN A 41 -4.97 -38.78 -4.32
CA GLN A 41 -5.97 -37.72 -4.43
C GLN A 41 -6.43 -37.21 -3.05
N ILE A 42 -6.67 -38.11 -2.11
CA ILE A 42 -7.04 -37.75 -0.74
C ILE A 42 -5.92 -36.98 -0.06
N ASN A 43 -4.65 -37.45 -0.21
CA ASN A 43 -3.49 -36.76 0.35
C ASN A 43 -3.36 -35.34 -0.23
N ASN A 44 -3.44 -35.20 -1.55
CA ASN A 44 -3.36 -33.91 -2.24
C ASN A 44 -4.46 -32.94 -1.80
N LEU A 45 -5.69 -33.45 -1.59
CA LEU A 45 -6.80 -32.63 -1.08
C LEU A 45 -6.54 -32.16 0.35
N ASN A 46 -5.99 -33.00 1.21
CA ASN A 46 -5.65 -32.63 2.57
C ASN A 46 -4.52 -31.60 2.61
N GLU A 47 -3.49 -31.75 1.77
CA GLU A 47 -2.41 -30.78 1.65
C GLU A 47 -2.89 -29.43 1.14
N ARG A 48 -3.76 -29.41 0.11
CA ARG A 48 -4.39 -28.17 -0.37
C ARG A 48 -5.15 -27.45 0.73
N LYS A 49 -5.96 -28.15 1.53
CA LYS A 49 -6.70 -27.58 2.64
C LYS A 49 -5.78 -26.99 3.71
N LYS A 50 -4.68 -27.69 4.04
CA LYS A 50 -3.67 -27.18 5.01
C LYS A 50 -2.99 -25.92 4.50
N ASN A 51 -2.56 -25.92 3.24
CA ASN A 51 -1.90 -24.78 2.60
C ASN A 51 -2.87 -23.58 2.53
N GLU A 52 -4.13 -23.81 2.16
CA GLU A 52 -5.14 -22.76 2.14
C GLU A 52 -5.35 -22.12 3.52
N ALA A 53 -5.50 -22.93 4.57
CA ALA A 53 -5.66 -22.43 5.93
C ALA A 53 -4.41 -21.66 6.41
N ARG A 54 -3.21 -22.13 6.04
CA ARG A 54 -1.95 -21.45 6.35
C ARG A 54 -1.88 -20.08 5.67
N ILE A 55 -2.19 -20.02 4.37
CA ILE A 55 -2.17 -18.75 3.62
C ILE A 55 -3.24 -17.80 4.14
N GLU A 56 -4.44 -18.27 4.47
CA GLU A 56 -5.49 -17.44 5.09
C GLU A 56 -5.01 -16.83 6.42
N ALA A 57 -4.31 -17.58 7.25
CA ALA A 57 -3.75 -17.06 8.50
C ALA A 57 -2.71 -15.95 8.23
N ILE A 58 -1.79 -16.17 7.28
CA ILE A 58 -0.79 -15.17 6.90
C ILE A 58 -1.47 -13.91 6.31
N LEU A 59 -2.50 -14.06 5.49
CA LEU A 59 -3.26 -12.93 4.95
C LEU A 59 -3.98 -12.15 6.06
N GLY A 60 -4.45 -12.82 7.11
CA GLY A 60 -4.96 -12.19 8.32
C GLY A 60 -3.91 -11.36 9.05
N ASP A 61 -2.67 -11.87 9.13
CA ASP A 61 -1.54 -11.11 9.69
C ASP A 61 -1.21 -9.88 8.83
N VAL A 62 -1.26 -10.01 7.49
CA VAL A 62 -1.12 -8.85 6.58
C VAL A 62 -2.20 -7.81 6.85
N GLN A 63 -3.46 -8.21 7.03
CA GLN A 63 -4.53 -7.27 7.37
C GLN A 63 -4.28 -6.52 8.68
N ASN A 64 -3.77 -7.20 9.70
CA ASN A 64 -3.43 -6.58 10.99
C ASN A 64 -2.28 -5.58 10.85
N ASP A 65 -1.24 -5.91 10.08
CA ASP A 65 -0.15 -5.00 9.75
C ASP A 65 -0.68 -3.76 9.02
N LEU A 66 -1.54 -3.93 8.00
CA LEU A 66 -2.16 -2.83 7.26
C LEU A 66 -2.99 -1.88 8.14
N LEU A 67 -3.74 -2.40 9.12
CA LEU A 67 -4.50 -1.54 10.04
C LEU A 67 -3.59 -0.68 10.92
N THR A 68 -2.51 -1.25 11.40
CA THR A 68 -1.51 -0.51 12.21
C THR A 68 -0.82 0.55 11.35
N ASP A 69 -0.45 0.19 10.12
CA ASP A 69 0.21 1.10 9.19
C ASP A 69 -0.70 2.27 8.78
N LEU A 70 -2.00 2.03 8.60
CA LEU A 70 -2.95 3.10 8.30
C LEU A 70 -3.05 4.15 9.41
N GLU A 71 -2.87 3.78 10.67
CA GLU A 71 -2.82 4.75 11.77
C GLU A 71 -1.54 5.60 11.72
N ASN A 72 -0.41 4.95 11.50
CA ASN A 72 0.88 5.63 11.38
C ASN A 72 0.92 6.54 10.14
N LEU A 73 0.33 6.10 9.01
CA LEU A 73 0.23 6.89 7.78
C LEU A 73 -0.56 8.18 8.00
N GLN A 74 -1.73 8.12 8.64
CA GLN A 74 -2.56 9.29 8.89
C GLN A 74 -1.83 10.33 9.74
N ASN A 75 -1.10 9.89 10.77
CA ASN A 75 -0.29 10.78 11.60
C ASN A 75 0.82 11.45 10.77
N ASN A 76 1.54 10.68 9.95
CA ASN A 76 2.59 11.21 9.08
C ASN A 76 2.03 12.18 8.03
N ILE A 77 0.92 11.84 7.39
CA ILE A 77 0.23 12.70 6.41
C ILE A 77 -0.13 14.03 7.06
N ALA A 78 -0.77 14.02 8.23
CA ALA A 78 -1.16 15.25 8.94
C ALA A 78 0.06 16.12 9.29
N ILE A 79 1.18 15.53 9.71
CA ILE A 79 2.42 16.25 9.99
C ILE A 79 2.93 16.95 8.72
N TYR A 80 3.00 16.25 7.58
CA TYR A 80 3.51 16.83 6.34
C TYR A 80 2.56 17.83 5.69
N GLU A 81 1.24 17.65 5.81
CA GLU A 81 0.24 18.66 5.40
C GLU A 81 0.37 19.95 6.23
N ARG A 82 0.56 19.83 7.54
CA ARG A 82 0.82 20.99 8.41
C ARG A 82 2.13 21.68 8.03
N LYS A 83 3.21 20.94 7.82
CA LYS A 83 4.48 21.51 7.38
C LYS A 83 4.37 22.20 6.03
N ASP A 84 3.65 21.63 5.06
CA ASP A 84 3.43 22.25 3.74
C ASP A 84 2.75 23.61 3.86
N SER A 85 1.70 23.69 4.70
CA SER A 85 1.00 24.94 5.01
C SER A 85 1.92 26.00 5.63
N LEU A 86 2.73 25.60 6.63
CA LEU A 86 3.67 26.51 7.29
C LEU A 86 4.79 26.99 6.35
N ILE A 87 5.32 26.09 5.51
CA ILE A 87 6.32 26.46 4.49
C ILE A 87 5.69 27.43 3.48
N GLY A 88 4.44 27.19 3.06
CA GLY A 88 3.71 28.11 2.20
C GLY A 88 3.61 29.52 2.80
N ALA A 89 3.27 29.62 4.09
CA ALA A 89 3.22 30.88 4.81
C ALA A 89 4.62 31.54 4.91
N ALA A 90 5.66 30.77 5.24
CA ALA A 90 7.03 31.29 5.32
C ALA A 90 7.57 31.80 3.97
N LEU A 91 7.12 31.22 2.86
CA LEU A 91 7.52 31.63 1.50
C LEU A 91 6.68 32.81 0.95
N SER A 92 5.52 33.11 1.54
CA SER A 92 4.69 34.23 1.11
C SER A 92 5.11 35.59 1.67
N ASP A 93 6.17 35.62 2.47
CA ASP A 93 6.71 36.80 3.14
C ASP A 93 5.69 37.58 3.98
N THR A 94 4.67 36.89 4.48
CA THR A 94 3.61 37.46 5.33
C THR A 94 3.82 37.26 6.82
N LEU A 95 4.79 36.40 7.19
CA LEU A 95 5.09 36.10 8.59
C LEU A 95 5.89 37.23 9.24
N THR A 96 5.65 37.40 10.53
CA THR A 96 6.31 38.37 11.39
C THR A 96 7.13 37.68 12.48
N GLU A 97 7.97 38.42 13.19
CA GLU A 97 8.67 37.95 14.39
C GLU A 97 7.70 37.32 15.40
N THR A 98 6.52 37.96 15.61
CA THR A 98 5.50 37.46 16.54
C THR A 98 5.00 36.08 16.15
N ASP A 99 4.87 35.79 14.85
CA ASP A 99 4.43 34.48 14.36
C ASP A 99 5.48 33.40 14.69
N TYR A 100 6.76 33.67 14.43
CA TYR A 100 7.85 32.75 14.77
C TYR A 100 7.99 32.50 16.29
N MET A 101 7.70 33.52 17.10
CA MET A 101 7.72 33.39 18.56
C MET A 101 6.51 32.65 19.12
N SER A 102 5.36 32.70 18.44
CA SER A 102 4.12 32.05 18.87
C SER A 102 3.97 30.60 18.41
N ASP A 103 4.59 30.22 17.28
CA ASP A 103 4.55 28.87 16.74
C ASP A 103 5.96 28.27 16.60
N PRO A 104 6.43 27.47 17.58
CA PRO A 104 7.75 26.83 17.53
C PRO A 104 7.95 25.92 16.31
N GLN A 105 6.86 25.47 15.65
CA GLN A 105 6.96 24.65 14.45
C GLN A 105 7.56 25.43 13.28
N LEU A 106 7.36 26.75 13.21
CA LEU A 106 7.99 27.60 12.19
C LEU A 106 9.51 27.58 12.29
N ILE A 107 10.04 27.63 13.52
CA ILE A 107 11.48 27.57 13.77
C ILE A 107 12.07 26.20 13.39
N SER A 108 11.31 25.14 13.59
CA SER A 108 11.76 23.75 13.37
C SER A 108 11.42 23.18 11.99
N LEU A 109 10.94 24.01 11.05
CA LEU A 109 10.48 23.54 9.72
C LEU A 109 11.50 22.67 9.00
N LEU A 110 12.76 23.11 8.94
CA LEU A 110 13.86 22.42 8.28
C LEU A 110 14.69 21.54 9.23
N ALA A 111 14.44 21.59 10.53
CA ALA A 111 15.22 20.86 11.52
C ALA A 111 14.58 19.51 11.92
N THR A 112 13.38 19.22 11.45
CA THR A 112 12.64 18.02 11.84
C THR A 112 12.01 17.31 10.65
N TYR A 113 11.89 15.99 10.76
CA TYR A 113 11.17 15.13 9.84
C TYR A 113 10.42 14.05 10.62
N SER A 114 9.42 13.42 9.99
CA SER A 114 8.72 12.26 10.51
C SER A 114 8.96 11.07 9.58
N LEU A 115 9.15 9.89 10.15
CA LEU A 115 9.36 8.67 9.39
C LEU A 115 8.14 7.77 9.47
N PHE A 116 7.74 7.24 8.32
CA PHE A 116 6.82 6.12 8.24
C PHE A 116 7.64 4.83 8.12
N ASP A 117 7.50 3.96 9.11
CA ASP A 117 8.09 2.62 9.09
C ASP A 117 6.96 1.58 9.05
N GLY A 118 6.64 1.15 7.84
CA GLY A 118 5.57 0.18 7.56
C GLY A 118 5.97 -1.25 7.94
N LYS A 119 4.99 -2.01 8.39
CA LYS A 119 5.16 -3.42 8.73
C LYS A 119 5.13 -4.28 7.48
N ASP A 120 6.21 -4.97 7.18
CA ASP A 120 6.33 -5.84 6.00
C ASP A 120 6.59 -7.31 6.33
N ASN A 121 6.60 -7.68 7.62
CA ASN A 121 6.95 -9.04 8.03
C ASN A 121 5.93 -10.09 7.59
N ALA A 122 4.63 -9.78 7.69
CA ALA A 122 3.57 -10.68 7.25
C ALA A 122 3.61 -10.87 5.72
N TYR A 123 3.83 -9.78 4.95
CA TYR A 123 4.03 -9.86 3.51
C TYR A 123 5.27 -10.71 3.14
N LYS A 124 6.40 -10.50 3.79
CA LYS A 124 7.61 -11.32 3.59
C LYS A 124 7.36 -12.80 3.93
N ASN A 125 6.55 -13.07 4.95
CA ASN A 125 6.15 -14.44 5.28
C ASN A 125 5.26 -15.05 4.19
N LEU A 126 4.32 -14.27 3.63
CA LEU A 126 3.50 -14.69 2.48
C LEU A 126 4.40 -15.07 1.29
N MET A 127 5.37 -14.22 0.95
CA MET A 127 6.26 -14.46 -0.19
C MET A 127 7.19 -15.67 0.00
N ARG A 128 7.63 -15.97 1.23
CA ARG A 128 8.36 -17.21 1.52
C ARG A 128 7.51 -18.48 1.32
N ASN A 129 6.20 -18.33 1.28
CA ASN A 129 5.24 -19.41 1.05
C ASN A 129 4.56 -19.29 -0.32
N SER A 130 5.16 -18.58 -1.27
CA SER A 130 4.58 -18.31 -2.59
C SER A 130 4.17 -19.57 -3.36
N ASP A 131 4.95 -20.66 -3.28
CA ASP A 131 4.65 -21.94 -3.92
C ASP A 131 3.35 -22.60 -3.41
N PHE A 132 2.89 -22.20 -2.24
CA PHE A 132 1.70 -22.74 -1.59
C PHE A 132 0.48 -21.83 -1.70
N ILE A 133 0.60 -20.67 -2.36
CA ILE A 133 -0.50 -19.74 -2.54
C ILE A 133 -1.54 -20.36 -3.48
N PRO A 134 -2.77 -20.63 -3.01
CA PRO A 134 -3.82 -21.12 -3.87
C PRO A 134 -4.17 -20.12 -4.99
N VAL A 135 -4.58 -20.65 -6.16
CA VAL A 135 -4.91 -19.83 -7.35
C VAL A 135 -5.91 -18.72 -7.04
N LYS A 136 -6.87 -18.96 -6.13
CA LYS A 136 -7.86 -17.96 -5.74
C LYS A 136 -7.29 -16.69 -5.09
N TYR A 137 -6.06 -16.76 -4.58
CA TYR A 137 -5.33 -15.61 -4.01
C TYR A 137 -4.28 -15.02 -4.95
N GLY A 138 -4.14 -15.58 -6.16
CA GLY A 138 -3.12 -15.14 -7.13
C GLY A 138 -3.19 -13.65 -7.45
N ASP A 139 -4.39 -13.08 -7.56
CA ASP A 139 -4.60 -11.67 -7.86
C ASP A 139 -4.24 -10.72 -6.70
N LEU A 140 -4.02 -11.26 -5.48
CA LEU A 140 -3.56 -10.45 -4.34
C LEU A 140 -2.08 -10.15 -4.43
N VAL A 141 -1.28 -11.05 -4.99
CA VAL A 141 0.19 -10.92 -5.02
C VAL A 141 0.63 -9.63 -5.73
N PRO A 142 0.21 -9.34 -6.97
CA PRO A 142 0.60 -8.10 -7.63
C PRO A 142 0.19 -6.83 -6.88
N ARG A 143 -0.96 -6.84 -6.18
CA ARG A 143 -1.42 -5.70 -5.37
C ARG A 143 -0.54 -5.49 -4.15
N LEU A 144 -0.12 -6.56 -3.50
CA LEU A 144 0.79 -6.51 -2.36
C LEU A 144 2.21 -6.13 -2.80
N ASP A 145 2.65 -6.58 -3.98
CA ASP A 145 3.93 -6.18 -4.55
C ASP A 145 3.96 -4.68 -4.85
N GLU A 146 2.91 -4.11 -5.45
CA GLU A 146 2.78 -2.67 -5.67
C GLU A 146 2.88 -1.89 -4.35
N LEU A 147 2.21 -2.39 -3.29
CA LEU A 147 2.22 -1.78 -1.96
C LEU A 147 3.61 -1.82 -1.32
N TYR A 148 4.24 -3.02 -1.24
CA TYR A 148 5.42 -3.26 -0.43
C TYR A 148 6.74 -3.12 -1.19
N LEU A 149 6.79 -3.52 -2.47
CA LEU A 149 8.02 -3.49 -3.26
C LEU A 149 8.17 -2.20 -4.08
N GLU A 150 7.07 -1.59 -4.52
CA GLU A 150 7.15 -0.38 -5.33
C GLU A 150 6.98 0.89 -4.48
N ASN A 151 5.80 1.06 -3.88
CA ASN A 151 5.48 2.31 -3.19
C ASN A 151 6.23 2.46 -1.86
N TYR A 152 6.25 1.43 -1.03
CA TYR A 152 6.95 1.48 0.26
C TYR A 152 8.47 1.64 0.11
N GLN A 153 9.09 1.00 -0.88
CA GLN A 153 10.51 1.21 -1.15
C GLN A 153 10.79 2.64 -1.68
N SER A 154 9.84 3.22 -2.42
CA SER A 154 9.94 4.61 -2.84
C SER A 154 9.83 5.57 -1.65
N ILE A 155 8.93 5.31 -0.69
CA ILE A 155 8.85 6.06 0.57
C ILE A 155 10.19 6.04 1.31
N LYS A 156 10.77 4.86 1.53
CA LYS A 156 12.06 4.71 2.22
C LYS A 156 13.15 5.58 1.58
N ARG A 157 13.29 5.49 0.27
CA ARG A 157 14.30 6.26 -0.48
C ARG A 157 14.11 7.77 -0.36
N ILE A 158 12.87 8.26 -0.42
CA ILE A 158 12.61 9.69 -0.25
C ILE A 158 12.81 10.13 1.20
N GLN A 159 12.52 9.28 2.16
CA GLN A 159 12.82 9.55 3.58
C GLN A 159 14.34 9.66 3.84
N GLU A 160 15.14 8.77 3.25
CA GLU A 160 16.60 8.83 3.31
C GLU A 160 17.11 10.16 2.73
N ASN A 161 16.66 10.53 1.52
CA ASN A 161 17.02 11.81 0.91
C ASN A 161 16.62 13.02 1.78
N LEU A 162 15.46 12.96 2.42
CA LEU A 162 15.00 14.02 3.31
C LEU A 162 15.82 14.10 4.60
N GLN A 163 16.24 12.96 5.15
CA GLN A 163 17.14 12.91 6.31
C GLN A 163 18.51 13.52 5.97
N ASP A 164 19.05 13.18 4.81
CA ASP A 164 20.33 13.71 4.33
C ASP A 164 20.23 15.24 4.15
N LEU A 165 19.17 15.73 3.50
CA LEU A 165 18.93 17.16 3.32
C LEU A 165 18.85 17.91 4.66
N VAL A 166 18.08 17.38 5.63
CA VAL A 166 17.98 17.99 6.97
C VAL A 166 19.34 17.99 7.67
N SER A 167 20.09 16.90 7.56
CA SER A 167 21.44 16.81 8.15
C SER A 167 22.41 17.84 7.55
N GLU A 168 22.40 18.02 6.23
CA GLU A 168 23.20 19.03 5.54
C GLU A 168 22.84 20.45 5.97
N ILE A 169 21.55 20.78 6.06
CA ILE A 169 21.06 22.08 6.52
C ILE A 169 21.52 22.36 7.95
N LEU A 170 21.36 21.41 8.87
CA LEU A 170 21.77 21.58 10.28
C LEU A 170 23.30 21.71 10.43
N GLN A 171 24.09 20.98 9.64
CA GLN A 171 25.55 21.11 9.62
C GLN A 171 25.97 22.50 9.14
N LYS A 172 25.33 22.99 8.07
CA LYS A 172 25.58 24.35 7.57
C LYS A 172 25.24 25.40 8.63
N TRP A 173 24.07 25.33 9.26
CA TRP A 173 23.69 26.27 10.31
C TRP A 173 24.66 26.26 11.49
N SER A 174 25.10 25.05 11.92
CA SER A 174 26.05 24.93 13.03
C SER A 174 27.45 25.51 12.73
N ALA A 175 27.85 25.48 11.47
CA ALA A 175 29.15 25.97 11.04
C ALA A 175 29.17 27.50 10.76
N GLU A 176 28.07 28.02 10.22
CA GLU A 176 27.99 29.37 9.70
C GLU A 176 27.37 30.40 10.67
N HIS A 177 26.57 29.93 11.66
CA HIS A 177 25.75 30.81 12.48
C HIS A 177 26.03 30.69 13.99
N THR A 178 26.37 31.77 14.62
CA THR A 178 26.65 31.84 16.08
C THR A 178 25.38 31.61 16.91
N TRP A 179 24.20 31.96 16.40
CA TRP A 179 22.93 31.78 17.06
C TRP A 179 22.47 30.32 17.12
N TYR A 180 23.09 29.37 16.37
CA TYR A 180 22.70 27.95 16.35
C TYR A 180 22.69 27.31 17.75
N ARG A 181 23.66 27.69 18.60
CA ARG A 181 23.67 27.23 20.00
C ARG A 181 22.49 27.76 20.79
N ASP A 182 22.12 29.03 20.62
CA ASP A 182 21.02 29.66 21.35
C ASP A 182 19.67 29.04 20.93
N LEU A 183 19.48 28.81 19.65
CA LEU A 183 18.34 28.11 19.09
C LEU A 183 18.14 26.72 19.73
N ASN A 184 19.20 25.92 19.80
CA ASN A 184 19.13 24.57 20.38
C ASN A 184 18.98 24.54 21.90
N GLN A 185 19.24 25.67 22.59
CA GLN A 185 19.03 25.85 24.02
C GLN A 185 17.68 26.52 24.35
N GLY A 186 16.86 26.82 23.35
CA GLY A 186 15.60 27.52 23.52
C GLY A 186 15.78 28.97 24.00
N ARG A 187 16.94 29.59 23.70
CA ARG A 187 17.22 30.99 24.05
C ARG A 187 16.83 31.87 22.89
N TYR A 188 16.09 32.96 23.19
CA TYR A 188 15.78 33.95 22.18
C TYR A 188 17.10 34.64 21.70
N ASN A 189 17.22 34.80 20.40
CA ASN A 189 18.24 35.56 19.73
C ASN A 189 17.66 36.19 18.46
N PRO A 190 17.66 37.51 18.31
CA PRO A 190 17.04 38.20 17.18
C PRO A 190 17.69 37.83 15.83
N GLU A 191 18.95 37.40 15.82
CA GLU A 191 19.68 37.04 14.58
C GLU A 191 19.07 35.81 13.90
N PHE A 192 18.58 34.79 14.63
CA PHE A 192 17.92 33.65 13.99
C PHE A 192 16.51 33.98 13.50
N ILE A 193 15.81 34.91 14.17
CA ILE A 193 14.49 35.36 13.68
C ILE A 193 14.68 36.12 12.37
N GLU A 194 15.67 37.04 12.30
CA GLU A 194 16.02 37.76 11.08
C GLU A 194 16.39 36.80 9.94
N PHE A 195 17.19 35.76 10.25
CA PHE A 195 17.57 34.72 9.30
C PHE A 195 16.32 34.01 8.76
N PHE A 196 15.40 33.54 9.60
CA PHE A 196 14.21 32.82 9.16
C PHE A 196 13.23 33.71 8.37
N LEU A 197 13.15 34.99 8.68
CA LEU A 197 12.31 35.96 7.98
C LEU A 197 12.88 36.32 6.61
N ASN A 198 14.15 36.64 6.52
CA ASN A 198 14.69 37.42 5.42
C ASN A 198 15.82 36.77 4.63
N ASP A 199 16.45 35.69 5.14
CA ASP A 199 17.58 35.10 4.45
C ASP A 199 17.15 34.34 3.17
N PRO A 200 17.69 34.71 1.98
CA PRO A 200 17.29 34.10 0.72
C PRO A 200 17.73 32.63 0.59
N TYR A 201 18.82 32.24 1.25
CA TYR A 201 19.26 30.83 1.23
C TYR A 201 18.37 29.95 2.08
N TYR A 202 17.90 30.45 3.24
CA TYR A 202 16.87 29.77 4.01
C TYR A 202 15.58 29.57 3.20
N LYS A 203 15.15 30.58 2.45
CA LYS A 203 13.98 30.46 1.56
C LYS A 203 14.20 29.39 0.47
N ASN A 204 15.40 29.31 -0.11
CA ASN A 204 15.76 28.26 -1.06
C ASN A 204 15.75 26.87 -0.42
N ASP A 205 16.25 26.75 0.82
CA ASP A 205 16.24 25.50 1.57
C ASP A 205 14.78 25.07 1.87
N LEU A 206 13.86 25.99 2.21
CA LEU A 206 12.42 25.74 2.36
C LEU A 206 11.80 25.18 1.07
N VAL A 207 12.11 25.77 -0.09
CA VAL A 207 11.63 25.29 -1.39
C VAL A 207 12.14 23.88 -1.65
N THR A 208 13.42 23.62 -1.42
CA THR A 208 14.03 22.31 -1.61
C THR A 208 13.40 21.26 -0.69
N TYR A 209 13.26 21.58 0.59
CA TYR A 209 12.58 20.70 1.55
C TYR A 209 11.13 20.40 1.12
N ARG A 210 10.40 21.42 0.67
CA ARG A 210 9.01 21.28 0.19
C ARG A 210 8.90 20.32 -0.99
N ILE A 211 9.86 20.34 -1.92
CA ILE A 211 9.90 19.41 -3.05
C ILE A 211 10.01 17.95 -2.56
N TYR A 212 10.89 17.67 -1.62
CA TYR A 212 11.05 16.31 -1.07
C TYR A 212 9.90 15.92 -0.16
N ALA A 213 9.50 16.77 0.76
CA ALA A 213 8.49 16.48 1.78
C ALA A 213 7.08 16.48 1.21
N SER A 214 6.64 17.59 0.61
CA SER A 214 5.26 17.75 0.12
C SER A 214 5.10 17.24 -1.31
N GLY A 215 6.02 17.57 -2.18
CA GLY A 215 5.98 17.18 -3.59
C GLY A 215 6.15 15.69 -3.81
N ASN A 216 6.96 15.01 -3.00
CA ASN A 216 7.26 13.59 -3.18
C ASN A 216 6.75 12.72 -2.03
N LEU A 217 7.23 12.92 -0.79
CA LEU A 217 6.92 12.02 0.33
C LEU A 217 5.43 12.01 0.66
N LEU A 218 4.81 13.17 0.82
CA LEU A 218 3.38 13.26 1.16
C LEU A 218 2.48 12.55 0.13
N ARG A 219 2.80 12.67 -1.17
CA ARG A 219 2.07 11.95 -2.22
C ARG A 219 2.23 10.44 -2.11
N LEU A 220 3.46 9.97 -1.83
CA LEU A 220 3.72 8.54 -1.64
C LEU A 220 3.03 7.99 -0.40
N LEU A 221 2.96 8.76 0.70
CA LEU A 221 2.23 8.38 1.91
C LEU A 221 0.72 8.28 1.65
N LYS A 222 0.14 9.25 0.95
CA LYS A 222 -1.29 9.21 0.54
C LYS A 222 -1.56 8.03 -0.41
N ARG A 223 -0.63 7.73 -1.32
CA ARG A 223 -0.73 6.54 -2.18
C ARG A 223 -0.64 5.25 -1.36
N GLN A 224 0.26 5.18 -0.39
CA GLN A 224 0.39 4.02 0.51
C GLN A 224 -0.90 3.77 1.28
N GLU A 225 -1.54 4.83 1.78
CA GLU A 225 -2.82 4.75 2.47
C GLU A 225 -3.92 4.16 1.57
N LEU A 226 -4.05 4.66 0.33
CA LEU A 226 -5.01 4.12 -0.64
C LEU A 226 -4.74 2.66 -0.96
N LEU A 227 -3.49 2.29 -1.27
CA LEU A 227 -3.11 0.91 -1.59
C LEU A 227 -3.35 -0.03 -0.41
N SER A 228 -3.09 0.42 0.82
CA SER A 228 -3.36 -0.35 2.04
C SER A 228 -4.85 -0.64 2.22
N VAL A 229 -5.72 0.35 1.99
CA VAL A 229 -7.18 0.18 2.04
C VAL A 229 -7.66 -0.79 0.96
N GLN A 230 -7.15 -0.66 -0.26
CA GLN A 230 -7.50 -1.54 -1.38
C GLN A 230 -7.02 -2.98 -1.15
N ALA A 231 -5.80 -3.16 -0.66
CA ALA A 231 -5.26 -4.47 -0.31
C ALA A 231 -6.07 -5.14 0.81
N TYR A 232 -6.39 -4.40 1.88
CA TYR A 232 -7.23 -4.91 2.97
C TYR A 232 -8.58 -5.41 2.47
N ARG A 233 -9.28 -4.61 1.65
CA ARG A 233 -10.58 -4.98 1.07
C ARG A 233 -10.47 -6.23 0.19
N ALA A 234 -9.46 -6.29 -0.68
CA ALA A 234 -9.24 -7.42 -1.56
C ALA A 234 -8.95 -8.71 -0.79
N ILE A 235 -8.11 -8.65 0.25
CA ILE A 235 -7.87 -9.79 1.14
C ILE A 235 -9.17 -10.23 1.80
N ASN A 236 -9.93 -9.30 2.40
CA ASN A 236 -11.18 -9.62 3.09
C ASN A 236 -12.20 -10.32 2.16
N GLN A 237 -12.35 -9.83 0.93
CA GLN A 237 -13.25 -10.42 -0.08
C GLN A 237 -12.82 -11.82 -0.51
N SER A 238 -11.52 -12.12 -0.47
CA SER A 238 -10.97 -13.42 -0.90
C SER A 238 -11.02 -14.48 0.20
N MET A 239 -11.24 -14.10 1.46
CA MET A 239 -11.33 -15.03 2.59
C MET A 239 -12.61 -15.87 2.53
N LYS A 240 -12.56 -17.09 3.09
CA LYS A 240 -13.74 -17.97 3.20
C LYS A 240 -14.87 -17.34 3.98
N THR A 241 -14.53 -16.57 5.01
CA THR A 241 -15.48 -15.85 5.86
C THR A 241 -15.06 -14.40 5.94
N PRO A 242 -15.53 -13.57 4.97
CA PRO A 242 -15.26 -12.13 5.01
C PRO A 242 -15.79 -11.53 6.33
N GLN A 243 -14.99 -10.72 6.96
CA GLN A 243 -15.35 -9.99 8.18
C GLN A 243 -15.98 -8.64 7.85
N GLU A 244 -16.71 -8.07 8.79
CA GLU A 244 -17.15 -6.68 8.67
C GLU A 244 -15.92 -5.76 8.57
N LEU A 245 -15.97 -4.83 7.61
CA LEU A 245 -14.86 -3.90 7.41
C LEU A 245 -14.76 -2.91 8.57
N PRO A 246 -13.57 -2.72 9.15
CA PRO A 246 -13.35 -1.66 10.14
C PRO A 246 -13.80 -0.29 9.59
N PRO A 247 -14.33 0.62 10.43
CA PRO A 247 -14.84 1.93 9.99
C PRO A 247 -13.83 2.72 9.15
N ARG A 248 -12.54 2.66 9.48
CA ARG A 248 -11.45 3.30 8.74
C ARG A 248 -11.34 2.79 7.29
N ILE A 249 -11.52 1.50 7.07
CA ILE A 249 -11.50 0.88 5.74
C ILE A 249 -12.82 1.14 5.00
N LYS A 250 -13.94 1.03 5.72
CA LYS A 250 -15.29 1.18 5.16
C LYS A 250 -15.52 2.59 4.63
N ASN A 251 -15.09 3.60 5.38
CA ASN A 251 -15.37 5.01 5.10
C ASN A 251 -14.28 5.73 4.28
N TYR A 252 -13.18 5.06 3.96
CA TYR A 252 -12.06 5.70 3.25
C TYR A 252 -12.41 6.08 1.80
N LEU A 253 -13.11 5.20 1.10
CA LEU A 253 -13.60 5.45 -0.25
C LEU A 253 -15.13 5.50 -0.21
N HIS A 254 -15.66 6.60 -0.67
CA HIS A 254 -17.10 6.75 -0.87
C HIS A 254 -17.55 5.93 -2.08
N VAL A 255 -18.72 5.31 -1.99
CA VAL A 255 -19.29 4.52 -3.09
C VAL A 255 -20.36 5.37 -3.77
N LEU A 256 -20.10 5.75 -5.01
CA LEU A 256 -21.05 6.48 -5.83
C LEU A 256 -21.95 5.50 -6.59
N SER A 257 -23.24 5.85 -6.72
CA SER A 257 -24.14 5.21 -7.67
C SER A 257 -23.78 5.59 -9.11
N GLU A 258 -24.27 4.84 -10.09
CA GLU A 258 -24.08 5.18 -11.51
C GLU A 258 -24.61 6.59 -11.82
N GLU A 259 -25.79 6.95 -11.30
CA GLU A 259 -26.37 8.30 -11.45
C GLU A 259 -25.50 9.40 -10.85
N GLN A 260 -24.89 9.14 -9.67
CA GLN A 260 -23.96 10.09 -9.06
C GLN A 260 -22.67 10.23 -9.87
N MET A 261 -22.13 9.13 -10.42
CA MET A 261 -20.97 9.19 -11.31
C MET A 261 -21.27 9.97 -12.59
N GLU A 262 -22.45 9.79 -13.19
CA GLU A 262 -22.86 10.52 -14.39
C GLU A 262 -22.92 12.04 -14.17
N ARG A 263 -23.32 12.50 -12.99
CA ARG A 263 -23.34 13.92 -12.63
C ARG A 263 -21.96 14.55 -12.53
N LEU A 264 -20.92 13.76 -12.33
CA LEU A 264 -19.53 14.21 -12.24
C LEU A 264 -18.80 14.20 -13.59
N ILE A 265 -19.43 13.71 -14.65
CA ILE A 265 -18.84 13.74 -16.01
C ILE A 265 -18.80 15.17 -16.51
N GLY A 266 -17.62 15.62 -16.98
CA GLY A 266 -17.46 16.98 -17.51
C GLY A 266 -16.01 17.39 -17.64
N SER A 267 -15.81 18.67 -18.01
CA SER A 267 -14.51 19.32 -18.01
C SER A 267 -14.45 20.33 -16.88
N TYR A 268 -13.45 20.22 -16.05
CA TYR A 268 -13.23 21.05 -14.87
C TYR A 268 -11.93 21.82 -15.03
N ARG A 269 -11.95 23.10 -14.69
CA ARG A 269 -10.76 23.96 -14.78
C ARG A 269 -10.42 24.53 -13.40
N SER A 270 -9.16 24.34 -13.00
CA SER A 270 -8.64 24.92 -11.76
C SER A 270 -8.43 26.44 -11.92
N GLN A 271 -8.25 27.15 -10.80
CA GLN A 271 -7.88 28.57 -10.80
C GLN A 271 -6.52 28.82 -11.48
N THR A 272 -5.62 27.82 -11.49
CA THR A 272 -4.31 27.87 -12.17
C THR A 272 -4.38 27.56 -13.66
N GLY A 273 -5.59 27.31 -14.20
CA GLY A 273 -5.81 27.02 -15.62
C GLY A 273 -5.64 25.54 -16.01
N LEU A 274 -5.38 24.66 -15.06
CA LEU A 274 -5.30 23.21 -15.31
C LEU A 274 -6.69 22.68 -15.64
N GLU A 275 -6.83 21.98 -16.76
CA GLU A 275 -8.09 21.39 -17.20
C GLU A 275 -8.06 19.86 -17.08
N VAL A 276 -9.06 19.32 -16.37
CA VAL A 276 -9.27 17.88 -16.17
C VAL A 276 -10.61 17.50 -16.79
N ARG A 277 -10.61 16.54 -17.70
CA ARG A 277 -11.81 15.92 -18.25
C ARG A 277 -12.14 14.67 -17.41
N ILE A 278 -13.35 14.60 -16.86
CA ILE A 278 -13.86 13.45 -16.10
C ILE A 278 -14.80 12.63 -16.98
N PHE A 279 -14.66 11.31 -16.96
CA PHE A 279 -15.49 10.35 -17.67
C PHE A 279 -15.54 9.00 -16.96
N VAL A 280 -16.55 8.19 -17.23
CA VAL A 280 -16.67 6.81 -16.72
C VAL A 280 -16.05 5.83 -17.72
N LYS A 281 -15.20 4.93 -17.22
CA LYS A 281 -14.64 3.81 -17.98
C LYS A 281 -14.63 2.56 -17.10
N ASN A 282 -15.21 1.47 -17.59
CA ASN A 282 -15.32 0.20 -16.87
C ASN A 282 -15.93 0.34 -15.46
N GLY A 283 -16.97 1.17 -15.32
CA GLY A 283 -17.66 1.38 -14.03
C GLY A 283 -16.87 2.22 -13.00
N THR A 284 -15.78 2.88 -13.41
CA THR A 284 -14.99 3.75 -12.54
C THR A 284 -14.84 5.16 -13.13
N LEU A 285 -14.77 6.16 -12.27
CA LEU A 285 -14.44 7.53 -12.67
C LEU A 285 -12.97 7.62 -13.06
N ASN A 286 -12.73 8.28 -14.19
CA ASN A 286 -11.39 8.55 -14.70
C ASN A 286 -11.25 10.03 -15.00
N GLY A 287 -10.10 10.59 -14.70
CA GLY A 287 -9.67 11.92 -15.09
C GLY A 287 -8.65 11.85 -16.20
N GLN A 288 -8.62 12.88 -17.03
CA GLN A 288 -7.59 13.04 -18.06
C GLN A 288 -7.18 14.50 -18.17
N LEU A 289 -5.90 14.76 -17.97
CA LEU A 289 -5.27 16.03 -18.28
C LEU A 289 -4.95 16.10 -19.77
N GLN A 290 -4.98 17.30 -20.35
CA GLN A 290 -4.69 17.49 -21.77
C GLN A 290 -3.29 16.93 -22.12
N GLY A 291 -3.23 16.03 -23.11
CA GLY A 291 -1.99 15.41 -23.58
C GLY A 291 -1.43 14.29 -22.68
N GLN A 292 -2.15 13.89 -21.63
CA GLN A 292 -1.72 12.82 -20.72
C GLN A 292 -2.62 11.59 -20.82
N SER A 293 -2.12 10.46 -20.32
CA SER A 293 -2.92 9.24 -20.18
C SER A 293 -3.99 9.41 -19.10
N PRO A 294 -5.16 8.76 -19.25
CA PRO A 294 -6.18 8.74 -18.21
C PRO A 294 -5.68 8.12 -16.91
N PHE A 295 -6.21 8.61 -15.79
CA PHE A 295 -5.95 8.11 -14.44
C PHE A 295 -7.26 7.91 -13.68
N THR A 296 -7.28 6.98 -12.74
CA THR A 296 -8.47 6.71 -11.91
C THR A 296 -8.70 7.84 -10.91
N LEU A 297 -9.96 8.24 -10.74
CA LEU A 297 -10.40 9.15 -9.69
C LEU A 297 -11.15 8.37 -8.61
N TYR A 298 -10.82 8.64 -7.36
CA TYR A 298 -11.39 7.97 -6.20
C TYR A 298 -12.35 8.93 -5.48
N PRO A 299 -13.62 8.55 -5.27
CA PRO A 299 -14.57 9.38 -4.52
C PRO A 299 -14.23 9.42 -3.03
N ARG A 300 -14.20 10.61 -2.46
CA ARG A 300 -14.13 10.86 -1.01
C ARG A 300 -15.49 11.24 -0.44
N SER A 301 -16.32 11.90 -1.25
CA SER A 301 -17.72 12.23 -0.96
C SER A 301 -18.53 12.20 -2.26
N ASP A 302 -19.78 12.63 -2.22
CA ASP A 302 -20.65 12.77 -3.42
C ASP A 302 -20.11 13.78 -4.45
N SER A 303 -19.27 14.73 -4.03
CA SER A 303 -18.73 15.78 -4.89
C SER A 303 -17.19 15.85 -4.89
N SER A 304 -16.53 15.26 -3.91
CA SER A 304 -15.07 15.32 -3.78
C SER A 304 -14.41 14.07 -4.35
N LEU A 305 -13.43 14.31 -5.24
CA LEU A 305 -12.64 13.28 -5.92
C LEU A 305 -11.16 13.51 -5.66
N PHE A 306 -10.38 12.43 -5.59
CA PHE A 306 -8.94 12.54 -5.42
C PHE A 306 -8.18 11.49 -6.22
N ASN A 307 -6.92 11.79 -6.53
CA ASN A 307 -5.94 10.83 -6.98
C ASN A 307 -4.59 11.13 -6.31
N PRO A 308 -4.13 10.29 -5.37
CA PRO A 308 -2.90 10.55 -4.62
C PRO A 308 -1.63 10.36 -5.47
N VAL A 309 -1.70 9.61 -6.59
CA VAL A 309 -0.53 9.35 -7.44
C VAL A 309 -0.06 10.62 -8.14
N ILE A 310 -1.00 11.45 -8.58
CA ILE A 310 -0.71 12.73 -9.25
C ILE A 310 -0.92 13.94 -8.34
N GLY A 311 -1.32 13.72 -7.07
CA GLY A 311 -1.58 14.79 -6.12
C GLY A 311 -2.79 15.65 -6.48
N LEU A 312 -3.80 15.07 -7.16
CA LEU A 312 -5.02 15.77 -7.54
C LEU A 312 -6.07 15.63 -6.44
N GLU A 313 -6.62 16.74 -5.99
CA GLU A 313 -7.81 16.82 -5.14
C GLU A 313 -8.79 17.80 -5.79
N MET A 314 -10.08 17.44 -5.82
CA MET A 314 -11.17 18.21 -6.45
C MET A 314 -12.38 18.17 -5.51
N ASP A 315 -12.90 19.33 -5.16
CA ASP A 315 -14.10 19.51 -4.35
C ASP A 315 -15.24 20.14 -5.16
#